data_7cda614c7f753f372eaf31a0bd488b9d
#
_entry.id   7cda614c7f753f372eaf31a0bd488b9d
#
_cell.length_a   1.000
_cell.length_b   1.000
_cell.length_c   1.000
_cell.angle_alpha   90.00
_cell.angle_beta   90.00
_cell.angle_gamma   90.00
#
_symmetry.space_group_name_H-M   'P 1'
#
loop_
_entity.id
_entity.type
_entity.pdbx_description
1 polymer ?
#
loop_
_entity_poly.entity_id
_entity_poly.type
_entity_poly.pdbx_seq_one_letter_code
_entity_poly.pdbx_strand_id
1 'polypeptide(L)'
;MTNTALNPVTLPASPFYSHGIQVRDAERLVFVSGQVGMTADGEILDDVGEQAAQAVANLNAVLGEAGLTAADITKLTIYLTDPADVEPFMYAVGGSLPQPPPATTMLIVSGLADPALRVEIEAIAAG
;
A
#
# COMPACT_ATOMS: atom_id res chain seq x y z
N MET A 1 -13.98 12.52 -11.86
CA MET A 1 -12.64 11.92 -11.77
C MET A 1 -12.71 10.43 -12.04
N THR A 2 -11.76 9.89 -12.76
CA THR A 2 -11.71 8.47 -13.05
C THR A 2 -10.27 7.95 -13.00
N ASN A 3 -10.07 6.95 -12.19
CA ASN A 3 -8.84 6.16 -12.18
C ASN A 3 -9.09 4.90 -13.01
N THR A 4 -8.29 4.67 -14.03
CA THR A 4 -8.47 3.56 -14.95
C THR A 4 -7.25 2.64 -14.90
N ALA A 5 -7.48 1.36 -14.67
CA ALA A 5 -6.41 0.37 -14.70
C ALA A 5 -5.95 0.13 -16.14
N LEU A 6 -4.62 0.12 -16.32
CA LEU A 6 -3.98 -0.12 -17.62
C LEU A 6 -3.24 -1.45 -17.54
N ASN A 7 -3.81 -2.47 -18.18
CA ASN A 7 -3.27 -3.83 -18.17
C ASN A 7 -3.16 -4.35 -19.61
N PRO A 8 -2.04 -4.02 -20.32
CA PRO A 8 -1.85 -4.49 -21.71
C PRO A 8 -1.83 -6.01 -21.79
N VAL A 9 -2.42 -6.54 -22.86
CA VAL A 9 -2.46 -8.00 -23.08
C VAL A 9 -1.07 -8.60 -23.28
N THR A 10 -0.06 -7.78 -23.57
CA THR A 10 1.32 -8.23 -23.74
C THR A 10 2.05 -8.49 -22.42
N LEU A 11 1.44 -8.13 -21.28
CA LEU A 11 2.02 -8.32 -19.96
C LEU A 11 1.21 -9.37 -19.18
N PRO A 12 1.86 -10.08 -18.25
CA PRO A 12 1.16 -11.07 -17.43
C PRO A 12 0.10 -10.40 -16.55
N ALA A 13 -1.10 -10.98 -16.52
CA ALA A 13 -2.14 -10.52 -15.60
C ALA A 13 -1.79 -10.89 -14.16
N SER A 14 -2.18 -10.05 -13.20
CA SER A 14 -2.04 -10.32 -11.77
C SER A 14 -3.30 -9.88 -11.02
N PRO A 15 -3.75 -10.66 -10.03
CA PRO A 15 -4.84 -10.22 -9.16
C PRO A 15 -4.36 -9.24 -8.08
N PHE A 16 -3.04 -9.05 -7.92
CA PHE A 16 -2.48 -8.29 -6.81
C PHE A 16 -2.09 -6.86 -7.17
N TYR A 17 -1.95 -6.55 -8.46
CA TYR A 17 -1.59 -5.21 -8.92
C TYR A 17 -2.10 -4.96 -10.33
N SER A 18 -2.26 -3.68 -10.68
CA SER A 18 -2.42 -3.25 -12.06
C SER A 18 -1.06 -2.81 -12.59
N HIS A 19 -0.82 -2.99 -13.89
CA HIS A 19 0.45 -2.57 -14.49
C HIS A 19 0.58 -1.05 -14.53
N GLY A 20 -0.53 -0.34 -14.61
CA GLY A 20 -0.55 1.10 -14.51
C GLY A 20 -1.92 1.59 -14.10
N ILE A 21 -1.99 2.82 -13.61
CA ILE A 21 -3.24 3.52 -13.34
C ILE A 21 -3.18 4.86 -14.03
N GLN A 22 -4.17 5.14 -14.87
CA GLN A 22 -4.34 6.46 -15.49
C GLN A 22 -5.31 7.28 -14.65
N VAL A 23 -4.90 8.50 -14.31
CA VAL A 23 -5.73 9.44 -13.55
C VAL A 23 -6.24 10.52 -14.48
N ARG A 24 -7.56 10.80 -14.43
CA ARG A 24 -8.19 11.88 -15.20
C ARG A 24 -9.10 12.68 -14.29
N ASP A 25 -9.03 14.00 -14.41
CA ASP A 25 -9.95 14.95 -13.77
C ASP A 25 -10.05 14.78 -12.25
N ALA A 26 -8.92 14.49 -11.59
CA ALA A 26 -8.89 14.40 -10.15
C ALA A 26 -8.95 15.80 -9.51
N GLU A 27 -9.78 15.95 -8.48
CA GLU A 27 -9.84 17.19 -7.71
C GLU A 27 -8.76 17.24 -6.64
N ARG A 28 -8.34 16.06 -6.13
CA ARG A 28 -7.35 15.93 -5.05
C ARG A 28 -6.28 14.95 -5.44
N LEU A 29 -5.06 15.29 -5.05
CA LEU A 29 -3.91 14.41 -5.18
C LEU A 29 -3.27 14.33 -3.79
N VAL A 30 -3.17 13.12 -3.24
CA VAL A 30 -2.69 12.91 -1.87
C VAL A 30 -1.46 12.03 -1.89
N PHE A 31 -0.40 12.51 -1.26
CA PHE A 31 0.84 11.76 -1.08
C PHE A 31 0.87 11.29 0.37
N VAL A 32 0.85 9.98 0.57
CA VAL A 32 0.89 9.40 1.91
C VAL A 32 2.32 8.99 2.21
N SER A 33 2.87 9.52 3.30
CA SER A 33 4.20 9.13 3.80
C SER A 33 4.22 7.64 4.10
N GLY A 34 5.41 7.05 4.14
CA GLY A 34 5.57 5.67 4.55
C GLY A 34 4.90 5.41 5.89
N GLN A 35 3.95 4.48 5.90
CA GLN A 35 3.24 4.06 7.10
C GLN A 35 3.80 2.72 7.56
N VAL A 36 3.96 2.59 8.86
CA VAL A 36 4.57 1.43 9.50
C VAL A 36 3.63 0.83 10.54
N GLY A 37 3.99 -0.33 11.05
CA GLY A 37 3.19 -1.05 12.05
C GLY A 37 3.29 -0.45 13.44
N MET A 38 2.96 0.83 13.56
CA MET A 38 3.04 1.59 14.80
C MET A 38 1.66 2.13 15.18
N THR A 39 1.27 1.93 16.44
CA THR A 39 0.01 2.44 16.97
C THR A 39 0.09 3.94 17.26
N ALA A 40 -1.06 4.55 17.60
CA ALA A 40 -1.13 5.96 17.97
C ALA A 40 -0.27 6.29 19.20
N ASP A 41 -0.02 5.30 20.05
CA ASP A 41 0.83 5.46 21.25
C ASP A 41 2.32 5.29 20.94
N GLY A 42 2.68 5.03 19.68
CA GLY A 42 4.07 4.82 19.28
C GLY A 42 4.58 3.40 19.49
N GLU A 43 3.70 2.45 19.78
CA GLU A 43 4.08 1.05 19.96
C GLU A 43 4.23 0.36 18.60
N ILE A 44 5.37 -0.32 18.40
CA ILE A 44 5.62 -1.12 17.20
C ILE A 44 5.14 -2.55 17.49
N LEU A 45 4.26 -3.08 16.62
CA LEU A 45 3.72 -4.42 16.78
C LEU A 45 4.77 -5.48 16.41
N ASP A 46 4.57 -6.72 16.89
CA ASP A 46 5.63 -7.73 16.89
C ASP A 46 5.86 -8.42 15.54
N ASP A 47 4.80 -8.97 14.92
CA ASP A 47 4.99 -9.73 13.68
C ASP A 47 4.64 -8.93 12.44
N VAL A 48 5.12 -9.39 11.29
CA VAL A 48 4.93 -8.68 10.03
C VAL A 48 3.45 -8.57 9.63
N GLY A 49 2.64 -9.57 9.94
CA GLY A 49 1.21 -9.52 9.65
C GLY A 49 0.49 -8.45 10.46
N GLU A 50 0.77 -8.37 11.75
CA GLU A 50 0.23 -7.32 12.63
C GLU A 50 0.73 -5.94 12.20
N GLN A 51 2.03 -5.82 11.90
CA GLN A 51 2.59 -4.56 11.41
C GLN A 51 1.93 -4.13 10.09
N ALA A 52 1.73 -5.07 9.17
CA ALA A 52 1.10 -4.78 7.88
C ALA A 52 -0.34 -4.29 8.05
N ALA A 53 -1.12 -4.96 8.88
CA ALA A 53 -2.50 -4.56 9.16
C ALA A 53 -2.57 -3.15 9.77
N GLN A 54 -1.67 -2.85 10.70
CA GLN A 54 -1.61 -1.53 11.32
C GLN A 54 -1.17 -0.46 10.31
N ALA A 55 -0.19 -0.76 9.47
CA ALA A 55 0.27 0.17 8.44
C ALA A 55 -0.85 0.51 7.45
N VAL A 56 -1.64 -0.49 7.05
CA VAL A 56 -2.81 -0.29 6.18
C VAL A 56 -3.86 0.58 6.88
N ALA A 57 -4.14 0.33 8.16
CA ALA A 57 -5.08 1.15 8.93
C ALA A 57 -4.61 2.60 9.02
N ASN A 58 -3.31 2.81 9.24
CA ASN A 58 -2.74 4.15 9.31
C ASN A 58 -2.86 4.88 7.95
N LEU A 59 -2.57 4.16 6.87
CA LEU A 59 -2.70 4.71 5.52
C LEU A 59 -4.14 5.12 5.22
N ASN A 60 -5.10 4.26 5.55
CA ASN A 60 -6.51 4.56 5.37
C ASN A 60 -6.97 5.76 6.21
N ALA A 61 -6.43 5.92 7.41
CA ALA A 61 -6.73 7.08 8.25
C ALA A 61 -6.26 8.39 7.59
N VAL A 62 -5.08 8.38 6.98
CA VAL A 62 -4.57 9.56 6.25
C VAL A 62 -5.47 9.88 5.06
N LEU A 63 -5.83 8.86 4.27
CA LEU A 63 -6.73 9.05 3.12
C LEU A 63 -8.08 9.61 3.56
N GLY A 64 -8.60 9.13 4.70
CA GLY A 64 -9.87 9.59 5.26
C GLY A 64 -9.90 11.08 5.57
N GLU A 65 -8.77 11.67 5.98
CA GLU A 65 -8.69 13.11 6.21
C GLU A 65 -8.94 13.92 4.93
N ALA A 66 -8.64 13.35 3.77
CA ALA A 66 -8.89 13.98 2.48
C ALA A 66 -10.24 13.58 1.89
N GLY A 67 -11.02 12.76 2.58
CA GLY A 67 -12.27 12.21 2.07
C GLY A 67 -12.08 11.14 1.02
N LEU A 68 -10.91 10.51 0.98
CA LEU A 68 -10.60 9.44 0.03
C LEU A 68 -10.58 8.08 0.74
N THR A 69 -10.61 7.03 -0.06
CA THR A 69 -10.56 5.63 0.42
C THR A 69 -9.45 4.87 -0.32
N ALA A 70 -9.24 3.62 0.07
CA ALA A 70 -8.27 2.75 -0.59
C ALA A 70 -8.55 2.59 -2.11
N ALA A 71 -9.80 2.72 -2.53
CA ALA A 71 -10.16 2.66 -3.95
C ALA A 71 -9.55 3.80 -4.77
N ASP A 72 -9.14 4.88 -4.12
CA ASP A 72 -8.53 6.04 -4.77
C ASP A 72 -7.00 5.93 -4.86
N ILE A 73 -6.39 4.89 -4.30
CA ILE A 73 -4.94 4.68 -4.38
C ILE A 73 -4.56 4.38 -5.83
N THR A 74 -3.62 5.16 -6.35
CA THR A 74 -3.11 5.00 -7.72
C THR A 74 -1.78 4.27 -7.73
N LYS A 75 -0.93 4.49 -6.73
CA LYS A 75 0.38 3.86 -6.59
C LYS A 75 0.61 3.44 -5.15
N LEU A 76 1.04 2.21 -5.00
CA LEU A 76 1.41 1.63 -3.71
C LEU A 76 2.84 1.13 -3.80
N THR A 77 3.68 1.52 -2.86
CA THR A 77 5.04 0.97 -2.75
C THR A 77 5.19 0.32 -1.39
N ILE A 78 5.62 -0.93 -1.41
CA ILE A 78 5.73 -1.79 -0.24
C ILE A 78 7.19 -2.14 -0.04
N TYR A 79 7.70 -1.91 1.18
CA TYR A 79 9.07 -2.24 1.56
C TYR A 79 9.02 -3.31 2.64
N LEU A 80 9.71 -4.42 2.41
CA LEU A 80 9.88 -5.50 3.38
C LEU A 80 11.37 -5.67 3.67
N THR A 81 11.72 -6.11 4.88
CA THR A 81 13.12 -6.29 5.27
C THR A 81 13.61 -7.72 5.12
N ASP A 82 12.72 -8.66 4.80
CA ASP A 82 13.06 -10.07 4.66
C ASP A 82 12.19 -10.70 3.57
N PRO A 83 12.77 -11.41 2.58
CA PRO A 83 11.98 -12.12 1.56
C PRO A 83 10.98 -13.12 2.17
N ALA A 84 11.29 -13.70 3.33
CA ALA A 84 10.39 -14.62 4.01
C ALA A 84 9.10 -13.96 4.49
N ASP A 85 9.05 -12.64 4.56
CA ASP A 85 7.87 -11.89 5.01
C ASP A 85 6.86 -11.62 3.88
N VAL A 86 7.19 -11.95 2.63
CA VAL A 86 6.28 -11.70 1.48
C VAL A 86 4.96 -12.44 1.66
N GLU A 87 5.00 -13.76 1.91
CA GLU A 87 3.77 -14.55 2.06
C GLU A 87 2.95 -14.13 3.29
N PRO A 88 3.53 -13.97 4.49
CA PRO A 88 2.77 -13.47 5.64
C PRO A 88 2.16 -12.09 5.40
N PHE A 89 2.88 -11.21 4.71
CA PHE A 89 2.36 -9.89 4.33
C PHE A 89 1.14 -10.03 3.41
N MET A 90 1.28 -10.80 2.34
CA MET A 90 0.19 -11.00 1.37
C MET A 90 -1.04 -11.64 2.03
N TYR A 91 -0.82 -12.60 2.93
CA TYR A 91 -1.90 -13.21 3.68
C TYR A 91 -2.65 -12.20 4.55
N ALA A 92 -1.91 -11.29 5.19
CA ALA A 92 -2.51 -10.30 6.09
C ALA A 92 -3.30 -9.22 5.35
N VAL A 93 -2.87 -8.80 4.16
CA VAL A 93 -3.44 -7.63 3.47
C VAL A 93 -4.15 -7.96 2.15
N GLY A 94 -3.96 -9.16 1.60
CA GLY A 94 -4.47 -9.52 0.27
C GLY A 94 -5.99 -9.37 0.13
N GLY A 95 -6.74 -9.64 1.20
CA GLY A 95 -8.20 -9.51 1.20
C GLY A 95 -8.73 -8.08 1.24
N SER A 96 -7.87 -7.11 1.56
CA SER A 96 -8.25 -5.70 1.63
C SER A 96 -7.87 -4.88 0.39
N LEU A 97 -7.31 -5.52 -0.64
CA LEU A 97 -6.97 -4.84 -1.88
C LEU A 97 -8.23 -4.40 -2.62
N PRO A 98 -8.30 -3.14 -3.08
CA PRO A 98 -9.40 -2.71 -3.94
C PRO A 98 -9.32 -3.40 -5.29
N GLN A 99 -10.44 -3.44 -6.01
CA GLN A 99 -10.52 -4.02 -7.35
C GLN A 99 -11.04 -2.96 -8.34
N PRO A 100 -10.28 -2.67 -9.41
CA PRO A 100 -8.94 -3.19 -9.71
C PRO A 100 -7.90 -2.70 -8.71
N PRO A 101 -6.83 -3.47 -8.47
CA PRO A 101 -5.79 -3.06 -7.53
C PRO A 101 -4.94 -1.92 -8.09
N PRO A 102 -4.28 -1.14 -7.23
CA PRO A 102 -3.41 -0.05 -7.67
C PRO A 102 -2.16 -0.57 -8.38
N ALA A 103 -1.48 0.34 -9.07
CA ALA A 103 -0.14 0.09 -9.54
C ALA A 103 0.76 -0.11 -8.31
N THR A 104 1.53 -1.19 -8.27
CA THR A 104 2.23 -1.60 -7.05
C THR A 104 3.67 -2.01 -7.36
N THR A 105 4.58 -1.61 -6.48
CA THR A 105 5.97 -2.10 -6.46
C THR A 105 6.26 -2.62 -5.07
N MET A 106 6.86 -3.82 -4.99
CA MET A 106 7.32 -4.39 -3.73
C MET A 106 8.83 -4.56 -3.79
N LEU A 107 9.51 -4.12 -2.75
CA LEU A 107 10.97 -4.18 -2.65
C LEU A 107 11.39 -4.83 -1.34
N ILE A 108 12.46 -5.62 -1.40
CA ILE A 108 13.14 -6.10 -0.20
C ILE A 108 14.30 -5.13 0.03
N VAL A 109 14.36 -4.54 1.21
CA VAL A 109 15.36 -3.53 1.57
C VAL A 109 16.19 -4.00 2.77
N SER A 110 17.34 -3.38 2.97
CA SER A 110 18.28 -3.75 4.04
C SER A 110 17.74 -3.50 5.44
N GLY A 111 16.87 -2.50 5.58
CA GLY A 111 16.28 -2.11 6.86
C GLY A 111 15.42 -0.87 6.69
N LEU A 112 14.67 -0.56 7.73
CA LEU A 112 13.82 0.62 7.82
C LEU A 112 14.33 1.54 8.92
N ALA A 113 13.60 2.62 9.22
CA ALA A 113 14.07 3.63 10.15
C ALA A 113 14.30 3.11 11.58
N ASP A 114 13.54 2.08 11.98
CA ASP A 114 13.72 1.41 13.26
C ASP A 114 13.97 -0.08 12.99
N PRO A 115 14.93 -0.72 13.69
CA PRO A 115 15.26 -2.13 13.46
C PRO A 115 14.11 -3.10 13.77
N ALA A 116 13.13 -2.69 14.57
CA ALA A 116 11.96 -3.52 14.84
C ALA A 116 10.93 -3.50 13.71
N LEU A 117 11.02 -2.55 12.78
CA LEU A 117 10.10 -2.46 11.65
C LEU A 117 10.45 -3.48 10.59
N ARG A 118 9.44 -4.21 10.11
CA ARG A 118 9.58 -5.25 9.09
C ARG A 118 8.88 -4.91 7.79
N VAL A 119 7.99 -3.91 7.82
CA VAL A 119 7.23 -3.47 6.65
C VAL A 119 6.97 -1.97 6.72
N GLU A 120 6.99 -1.35 5.55
CA GLU A 120 6.56 0.05 5.37
C GLU A 120 5.79 0.15 4.07
N ILE A 121 4.73 0.95 4.05
CA ILE A 121 3.86 1.12 2.87
C ILE A 121 3.66 2.61 2.64
N GLU A 122 3.92 3.06 1.40
CA GLU A 122 3.61 4.43 1.00
C GLU A 122 2.66 4.42 -0.19
N ALA A 123 1.93 5.50 -0.39
CA ALA A 123 0.91 5.54 -1.43
C ALA A 123 0.75 6.92 -2.03
N ILE A 124 0.25 6.95 -3.27
CA ILE A 124 -0.28 8.13 -3.92
C ILE A 124 -1.73 7.82 -4.26
N ALA A 125 -2.63 8.73 -3.93
CA ALA A 125 -4.05 8.60 -4.19
C ALA A 125 -4.57 9.81 -4.95
N ALA A 126 -5.61 9.61 -5.74
CA ALA A 126 -6.24 10.68 -6.52
C ALA A 126 -7.74 10.45 -6.57
N GLY A 127 -8.48 11.52 -6.30
CA GLY A 127 -9.93 11.45 -6.32
C GLY A 127 -10.62 12.79 -6.20
#